data_5704f3ec9b35eb154f361173a7befaa4
#
_entry.id   5704f3ec9b35eb154f361173a7befaa4
#
_cell.length_a   1.000
_cell.length_b   1.000
_cell.length_c   1.000
_cell.angle_alpha   90.00
_cell.angle_beta   90.00
_cell.angle_gamma   90.00
#
_symmetry.space_group_name_H-M   'P 1'
#
loop_
_entity.id
_entity.type
_entity.pdbx_description
1 polymer ?
#
loop_
_entity_poly.entity_id
_entity_poly.type
_entity_poly.pdbx_seq_one_letter_code
_entity_poly.pdbx_strand_id
1 'polypeptide(L)'
;MRITQVLVLILVIAVTMSVALPAFAADGAATYKAKCAACHGPEGQGKVGPALKGTSLTADQITDLLTKGDDAKKAPHKKAMSTVPADDAKAVAEFVKTLK
;
A
#
# COMPACT_ATOMS: atom_id res chain seq x y z
N MET A 1 17.50 22.73 40.22
CA MET A 1 17.77 22.31 38.82
C MET A 1 18.06 23.57 38.04
N ARG A 2 19.16 23.61 37.32
CA ARG A 2 19.53 24.80 36.56
C ARG A 2 18.69 24.85 35.27
N ILE A 3 18.34 26.06 34.85
CA ILE A 3 17.50 26.30 33.65
C ILE A 3 18.05 25.57 32.41
N THR A 4 19.37 25.52 32.28
CA THR A 4 20.05 24.80 31.20
C THR A 4 19.76 23.31 31.19
N GLN A 5 19.67 22.69 32.36
CA GLN A 5 19.34 21.26 32.47
C GLN A 5 17.89 20.98 32.10
N VAL A 6 16.99 21.89 32.49
CA VAL A 6 15.57 21.78 32.11
C VAL A 6 15.38 21.94 30.61
N LEU A 7 16.07 22.90 29.98
CA LEU A 7 16.00 23.10 28.52
C LEU A 7 16.54 21.92 27.74
N VAL A 8 17.65 21.33 28.21
CA VAL A 8 18.20 20.12 27.58
C VAL A 8 17.23 18.94 27.70
N LEU A 9 16.60 18.79 28.87
CA LEU A 9 15.63 17.71 29.07
C LEU A 9 14.41 17.87 28.17
N ILE A 10 13.89 19.09 28.04
CA ILE A 10 12.75 19.38 27.14
C ILE A 10 13.12 19.10 25.68
N LEU A 11 14.33 19.48 25.27
CA LEU A 11 14.80 19.23 23.92
C LEU A 11 14.93 17.73 23.63
N VAL A 12 15.47 16.96 24.56
CA VAL A 12 15.60 15.50 24.41
C VAL A 12 14.23 14.84 24.33
N ILE A 13 13.26 15.25 25.15
CA ILE A 13 11.90 14.73 25.11
C ILE A 13 11.22 15.07 23.78
N ALA A 14 11.40 16.29 23.27
CA ALA A 14 10.84 16.70 21.97
C ALA A 14 11.41 15.88 20.82
N VAL A 15 12.71 15.60 20.84
CA VAL A 15 13.38 14.78 19.80
C VAL A 15 12.90 13.31 19.87
N THR A 16 12.74 12.77 21.06
CA THR A 16 12.26 11.38 21.19
C THR A 16 10.79 11.22 20.79
N MET A 17 9.96 12.22 21.01
CA MET A 17 8.56 12.19 20.59
C MET A 17 8.39 12.33 19.06
N SER A 18 9.33 12.99 18.37
CA SER A 18 9.24 13.16 16.92
C SER A 18 9.57 11.90 16.12
N VAL A 19 10.10 10.85 16.75
CA VAL A 19 10.43 9.56 16.09
C VAL A 19 9.30 8.54 16.23
N ALA A 20 8.30 8.78 17.08
CA ALA A 20 7.15 7.91 17.23
C ALA A 20 6.15 8.15 16.09
N LEU A 21 6.48 7.63 14.89
CA LEU A 21 5.54 7.63 13.77
C LEU A 21 4.56 6.47 13.96
N PRO A 22 3.25 6.75 14.01
CA PRO A 22 2.28 5.65 13.98
C PRO A 22 2.39 4.93 12.63
N ALA A 23 2.65 3.64 12.69
CA ALA A 23 2.72 2.80 11.51
C ALA A 23 1.31 2.43 11.01
N PHE A 24 0.44 3.42 10.81
CA PHE A 24 -0.91 3.23 10.28
C PHE A 24 -1.00 3.49 8.78
N ALA A 25 0.12 3.78 8.11
CA ALA A 25 0.14 3.82 6.66
C ALA A 25 -0.13 2.42 6.11
N ALA A 26 -1.08 2.29 5.19
CA ALA A 26 -1.34 1.03 4.53
C ALA A 26 -0.05 0.51 3.87
N ASP A 27 0.31 -0.74 4.17
CA ASP A 27 1.48 -1.38 3.57
C ASP A 27 1.07 -2.07 2.27
N GLY A 28 1.36 -1.44 1.14
CA GLY A 28 1.03 -1.95 -0.17
C GLY A 28 1.68 -3.30 -0.47
N ALA A 29 2.91 -3.50 -0.07
CA ALA A 29 3.61 -4.77 -0.26
C ALA A 29 2.97 -5.91 0.55
N ALA A 30 2.62 -5.66 1.81
CA ALA A 30 1.97 -6.66 2.67
C ALA A 30 0.55 -6.98 2.17
N THR A 31 -0.21 -5.98 1.76
CA THR A 31 -1.54 -6.17 1.18
C THR A 31 -1.47 -6.94 -0.14
N TYR A 32 -0.53 -6.59 -1.00
CA TYR A 32 -0.29 -7.33 -2.24
C TYR A 32 -0.01 -8.81 -1.98
N LYS A 33 0.89 -9.10 -1.06
CA LYS A 33 1.26 -10.46 -0.68
C LYS A 33 0.04 -11.25 -0.17
N ALA A 34 -0.80 -10.61 0.62
CA ALA A 34 -1.97 -11.25 1.23
C ALA A 34 -3.15 -11.43 0.27
N LYS A 35 -3.36 -10.49 -0.67
CA LYS A 35 -4.60 -10.41 -1.46
C LYS A 35 -4.39 -10.60 -2.97
N CYS A 36 -3.20 -10.39 -3.48
CA CYS A 36 -2.94 -10.32 -4.92
C CYS A 36 -1.99 -11.41 -5.41
N ALA A 37 -0.99 -11.76 -4.62
CA ALA A 37 0.10 -12.65 -5.00
C ALA A 37 -0.36 -14.06 -5.36
N ALA A 38 -1.45 -14.56 -4.76
CA ALA A 38 -1.96 -15.89 -5.05
C ALA A 38 -2.34 -16.07 -6.54
N CYS A 39 -2.81 -15.00 -7.19
CA CYS A 39 -3.19 -15.02 -8.59
C CYS A 39 -2.15 -14.37 -9.51
N HIS A 40 -1.47 -13.32 -9.04
CA HIS A 40 -0.55 -12.53 -9.86
C HIS A 40 0.92 -12.86 -9.64
N GLY A 41 1.22 -13.71 -8.67
CA GLY A 41 2.58 -14.08 -8.29
C GLY A 41 3.18 -13.10 -7.27
N PRO A 42 4.14 -13.56 -6.42
CA PRO A 42 4.72 -12.72 -5.37
C PRO A 42 5.48 -11.50 -5.91
N GLU A 43 5.97 -11.59 -7.13
CA GLU A 43 6.69 -10.50 -7.81
C GLU A 43 5.89 -9.87 -8.96
N GLY A 44 4.61 -10.20 -9.07
CA GLY A 44 3.76 -9.72 -10.16
C GLY A 44 4.05 -10.37 -11.51
N GLN A 45 4.72 -11.51 -11.51
CA GLN A 45 5.10 -12.22 -12.75
C GLN A 45 3.93 -12.91 -13.45
N GLY A 46 2.79 -13.04 -12.77
CA GLY A 46 1.63 -13.76 -13.26
C GLY A 46 1.60 -15.22 -12.85
N LYS A 47 0.41 -15.71 -12.61
CA LYS A 47 0.11 -17.13 -12.33
C LYS A 47 -1.26 -17.44 -12.96
N VAL A 48 -2.30 -17.57 -12.11
CA VAL A 48 -3.69 -17.67 -12.56
C VAL A 48 -4.13 -16.37 -13.21
N GLY A 49 -3.76 -15.22 -12.62
CA GLY A 49 -3.97 -13.91 -13.20
C GLY A 49 -2.79 -13.47 -14.07
N PRO A 50 -2.98 -12.43 -14.88
CA PRO A 50 -1.92 -11.91 -15.74
C PRO A 50 -0.78 -11.28 -14.95
N ALA A 51 0.38 -11.13 -15.59
CA ALA A 51 1.51 -10.43 -15.01
C ALA A 51 1.16 -8.95 -14.77
N LEU A 52 1.60 -8.44 -13.61
CA LEU A 52 1.47 -7.03 -13.26
C LEU A 52 2.78 -6.25 -13.41
N LYS A 53 3.91 -6.97 -13.50
CA LYS A 53 5.21 -6.35 -13.75
C LYS A 53 5.17 -5.54 -15.04
N GLY A 54 5.63 -4.28 -14.94
CA GLY A 54 5.66 -3.42 -16.12
C GLY A 54 4.29 -3.03 -16.66
N THR A 55 3.22 -3.12 -15.86
CA THR A 55 1.88 -2.75 -16.31
C THR A 55 1.82 -1.32 -16.83
N SER A 56 1.08 -1.11 -17.91
CA SER A 56 0.82 0.22 -18.46
C SER A 56 -0.27 1.00 -17.72
N LEU A 57 -1.00 0.34 -16.82
CA LEU A 57 -2.03 1.01 -16.00
C LEU A 57 -1.37 2.01 -15.05
N THR A 58 -2.00 3.16 -14.88
CA THR A 58 -1.60 4.12 -13.85
C THR A 58 -2.03 3.63 -12.47
N ALA A 59 -1.41 4.19 -11.41
CA ALA A 59 -1.81 3.87 -10.05
C ALA A 59 -3.29 4.20 -9.81
N ASP A 60 -3.79 5.30 -10.35
CA ASP A 60 -5.21 5.67 -10.23
C ASP A 60 -6.12 4.66 -10.94
N GLN A 61 -5.75 4.18 -12.11
CA GLN A 61 -6.51 3.16 -12.81
C GLN A 61 -6.55 1.83 -12.04
N ILE A 62 -5.44 1.44 -11.43
CA ILE A 62 -5.40 0.25 -10.58
C ILE A 62 -6.26 0.44 -9.33
N THR A 63 -6.18 1.59 -8.68
CA THR A 63 -7.01 1.94 -7.53
C THR A 63 -8.50 1.86 -7.89
N ASP A 64 -8.89 2.45 -9.00
CA ASP A 64 -10.28 2.43 -9.48
C ASP A 64 -10.75 1.00 -9.77
N LEU A 65 -9.91 0.18 -10.38
CA LEU A 65 -10.24 -1.22 -10.64
C LEU A 65 -10.52 -1.98 -9.35
N LEU A 66 -9.70 -1.77 -8.32
CA LEU A 66 -9.87 -2.44 -7.03
C LEU A 66 -11.07 -1.93 -6.23
N THR A 67 -11.37 -0.64 -6.31
CA THR A 67 -12.44 -0.02 -5.51
C THR A 67 -13.79 -0.02 -6.20
N LYS A 68 -13.84 -0.02 -7.50
CA LYS A 68 -15.09 0.06 -8.30
C LYS A 68 -15.36 -1.20 -9.12
N GLY A 69 -14.30 -1.92 -9.50
CA GLY A 69 -14.40 -3.02 -10.44
C GLY A 69 -14.55 -2.55 -11.88
N ASP A 70 -14.56 -3.49 -12.79
CA ASP A 70 -14.77 -3.26 -14.23
C ASP A 70 -15.51 -4.46 -14.82
N ASP A 71 -16.72 -4.23 -15.32
CA ASP A 71 -17.58 -5.26 -15.89
C ASP A 71 -16.93 -5.99 -17.10
N ALA A 72 -15.98 -5.35 -17.76
CA ALA A 72 -15.22 -5.95 -18.86
C ALA A 72 -14.16 -6.95 -18.39
N LYS A 73 -13.85 -6.96 -17.08
CA LYS A 73 -12.86 -7.87 -16.51
C LYS A 73 -13.51 -9.15 -16.00
N LYS A 74 -12.68 -10.15 -15.76
CA LYS A 74 -13.09 -11.39 -15.09
C LYS A 74 -13.03 -11.22 -13.57
N ALA A 75 -13.74 -12.09 -12.85
CA ALA A 75 -13.64 -12.12 -11.39
C ALA A 75 -12.16 -12.29 -10.95
N PRO A 76 -11.73 -11.68 -9.85
CA PRO A 76 -12.49 -10.86 -8.93
C PRO A 76 -12.66 -9.38 -9.33
N HIS A 77 -12.07 -8.96 -10.45
CA HIS A 77 -12.00 -7.54 -10.86
C HIS A 77 -13.27 -7.03 -11.55
N LYS A 78 -14.21 -7.89 -11.80
CA LYS A 78 -15.51 -7.48 -12.36
C LYS A 78 -16.29 -6.55 -11.43
N LYS A 79 -16.09 -6.71 -10.14
CA LYS A 79 -16.72 -5.89 -9.09
C LYS A 79 -15.66 -5.32 -8.18
N ALA A 80 -16.04 -4.38 -7.34
CA ALA A 80 -15.17 -3.86 -6.30
C ALA A 80 -14.69 -5.00 -5.37
N MET A 81 -13.41 -4.97 -5.01
CA MET A 81 -12.84 -5.92 -4.06
C MET A 81 -13.08 -5.42 -2.63
N SER A 82 -14.15 -5.89 -1.99
CA SER A 82 -14.55 -5.45 -0.65
C SER A 82 -13.51 -5.77 0.44
N THR A 83 -12.64 -6.73 0.18
CA THR A 83 -11.55 -7.10 1.11
C THR A 83 -10.33 -6.18 1.01
N VAL A 84 -10.32 -5.23 0.06
CA VAL A 84 -9.25 -4.27 -0.15
C VAL A 84 -9.86 -2.86 -0.01
N PRO A 85 -9.82 -2.27 1.19
CA PRO A 85 -10.30 -0.89 1.40
C PRO A 85 -9.58 0.12 0.51
N ALA A 86 -10.18 1.30 0.33
CA ALA A 86 -9.66 2.33 -0.59
C ALA A 86 -8.22 2.73 -0.29
N ASP A 87 -7.84 2.87 0.98
CA ASP A 87 -6.47 3.22 1.36
C ASP A 87 -5.49 2.10 1.02
N ASP A 88 -5.88 0.86 1.25
CA ASP A 88 -5.08 -0.32 0.88
C ASP A 88 -4.98 -0.44 -0.64
N ALA A 89 -6.06 -0.18 -1.36
CA ALA A 89 -6.07 -0.21 -2.81
C ALA A 89 -5.08 0.81 -3.41
N LYS A 90 -5.04 2.01 -2.87
CA LYS A 90 -4.08 3.04 -3.28
C LYS A 90 -2.65 2.59 -3.01
N ALA A 91 -2.38 2.08 -1.82
CA ALA A 91 -1.04 1.60 -1.45
C ALA A 91 -0.60 0.42 -2.33
N VAL A 92 -1.49 -0.52 -2.61
CA VAL A 92 -1.23 -1.64 -3.52
C VAL A 92 -0.95 -1.15 -4.93
N ALA A 93 -1.73 -0.19 -5.42
CA ALA A 93 -1.54 0.38 -6.74
C ALA A 93 -0.15 1.01 -6.90
N GLU A 94 0.28 1.77 -5.92
CA GLU A 94 1.64 2.34 -5.89
C GLU A 94 2.71 1.25 -5.84
N PHE A 95 2.51 0.22 -5.03
CA PHE A 95 3.42 -0.92 -4.96
C PHE A 95 3.53 -1.65 -6.30
N VAL A 96 2.42 -1.94 -6.97
CA VAL A 96 2.39 -2.60 -8.27
C VAL A 96 3.19 -1.83 -9.31
N LYS A 97 3.14 -0.50 -9.27
CA LYS A 97 3.91 0.35 -10.19
C LYS A 97 5.43 0.27 -9.95
N THR A 98 5.86 -0.24 -8.81
CA THR A 98 7.30 -0.47 -8.54
C THR A 98 7.80 -1.81 -9.07
N LEU A 99 6.92 -2.72 -9.44
CA LEU A 99 7.29 -4.04 -9.95
C LEU A 99 7.84 -3.93 -11.38
N LYS A 100 9.03 -4.49 -11.60
CA LYS A 100 9.74 -4.47 -12.89
C LYS A 100 10.20 -5.85 -13.31
#